data_d6160cd90e1b38d3cb84461d958128c4
#
_entry.id   d6160cd90e1b38d3cb84461d958128c4
#
_cell.length_a   1.000
_cell.length_b   1.000
_cell.length_c   1.000
_cell.angle_alpha   90.00
_cell.angle_beta   90.00
_cell.angle_gamma   90.00
#
_symmetry.space_group_name_H-M   'P 1'
#
loop_
_entity.id
_entity.type
_entity.pdbx_description
1 polymer ?
#
loop_
_entity_poly.entity_id
_entity_poly.type
_entity_poly.pdbx_seq_one_letter_code
_entity_poly.pdbx_strand_id
1 'polypeptide(L)'
;MALYTVRSERLFCEQLDYNLLFRWFLDMDVAEPSFDHSSFSRNRARLLEHDVAHEFFTRVVAQARAMQLLSDEHFTVDGTLVEAWASLKSFKRKDAGPSAPPDDRGNPTVNFHGERRSNATHQSTTDPEARLAKKGAGKEAKLCHSANALMENRNGLLIEFAVEPADGYAER
;
A
#
# COMPACT_ATOMS: atom_id res chain seq x y z
N MET A 1 -13.99 -3.71 -6.22
CA MET A 1 -12.98 -4.67 -5.73
C MET A 1 -12.88 -4.64 -4.20
N ALA A 2 -12.50 -3.54 -3.59
CA ALA A 2 -12.24 -3.48 -2.14
C ALA A 2 -13.41 -3.93 -1.26
N LEU A 3 -14.62 -3.42 -1.49
CA LEU A 3 -15.82 -3.73 -0.69
C LEU A 3 -16.23 -5.22 -0.69
N TYR A 4 -15.85 -5.96 -1.71
CA TYR A 4 -16.21 -7.37 -1.87
C TYR A 4 -15.00 -8.30 -1.78
N THR A 5 -13.87 -7.82 -1.24
CA THR A 5 -12.64 -8.59 -1.06
C THR A 5 -12.11 -9.29 -2.33
N VAL A 6 -12.40 -8.73 -3.50
CA VAL A 6 -11.88 -9.24 -4.78
C VAL A 6 -10.40 -8.91 -4.88
N ARG A 7 -9.54 -9.95 -4.81
CA ARG A 7 -8.10 -9.79 -4.57
C ARG A 7 -7.27 -9.48 -5.81
N SER A 8 -7.80 -9.71 -7.00
CA SER A 8 -7.07 -9.44 -8.24
C SER A 8 -7.97 -8.84 -9.31
N GLU A 9 -7.36 -8.05 -10.19
CA GLU A 9 -8.03 -7.44 -11.34
C GLU A 9 -8.55 -8.49 -12.31
N ARG A 10 -7.79 -9.58 -12.51
CA ARG A 10 -8.24 -10.72 -13.32
C ARG A 10 -9.51 -11.33 -12.75
N LEU A 11 -9.53 -11.66 -11.46
CA LEU A 11 -10.73 -12.21 -10.81
C LEU A 11 -11.91 -11.24 -10.88
N PHE A 12 -11.65 -9.92 -10.79
CA PHE A 12 -12.71 -8.93 -10.94
C PHE A 12 -13.32 -8.94 -12.35
N CYS A 13 -12.47 -8.97 -13.39
CA CYS A 13 -12.93 -9.04 -14.76
C CYS A 13 -13.70 -10.35 -15.04
N GLU A 14 -13.20 -11.50 -14.54
CA GLU A 14 -13.91 -12.78 -14.61
C GLU A 14 -15.28 -12.71 -13.91
N GLN A 15 -15.38 -12.07 -12.76
CA GLN A 15 -16.68 -11.90 -12.08
C GLN A 15 -17.63 -11.00 -12.87
N LEU A 16 -17.15 -10.02 -13.62
CA LEU A 16 -18.00 -9.18 -14.47
C LEU A 16 -18.72 -9.98 -15.57
N ASP A 17 -18.24 -11.17 -15.94
CA ASP A 17 -18.90 -12.00 -16.95
C ASP A 17 -20.21 -12.61 -16.44
N TYR A 18 -20.35 -12.81 -15.13
CA TYR A 18 -21.52 -13.50 -14.55
C TYR A 18 -22.17 -12.80 -13.35
N ASN A 19 -21.50 -11.80 -12.72
CA ASN A 19 -22.03 -11.13 -11.54
C ASN A 19 -22.90 -9.93 -11.94
N LEU A 20 -24.21 -10.11 -11.95
CA LEU A 20 -25.17 -9.08 -12.34
C LEU A 20 -25.15 -7.86 -11.42
N LEU A 21 -24.81 -8.01 -10.12
CA LEU A 21 -24.68 -6.90 -9.20
C LEU A 21 -23.53 -5.95 -9.59
N PHE A 22 -22.39 -6.54 -9.99
CA PHE A 22 -21.23 -5.74 -10.42
C PHE A 22 -21.53 -5.05 -11.76
N ARG A 23 -22.18 -5.75 -12.69
CA ARG A 23 -22.59 -5.18 -13.97
C ARG A 23 -23.57 -4.03 -13.77
N TRP A 24 -24.60 -4.25 -12.96
CA TRP A 24 -25.57 -3.19 -12.61
C TRP A 24 -24.89 -1.97 -11.99
N PHE A 25 -23.98 -2.16 -11.04
CA PHE A 25 -23.25 -1.05 -10.40
C PHE A 25 -22.38 -0.26 -11.38
N LEU A 26 -21.87 -0.91 -12.43
CA LEU A 26 -21.04 -0.29 -13.46
C LEU A 26 -21.84 0.22 -14.67
N ASP A 27 -23.17 0.13 -14.60
CA ASP A 27 -24.07 0.48 -15.72
C ASP A 27 -23.76 -0.30 -17.01
N MET A 28 -23.37 -1.57 -16.87
CA MET A 28 -23.05 -2.48 -17.98
C MET A 28 -24.27 -3.30 -18.38
N ASP A 29 -24.52 -3.40 -19.69
CA ASP A 29 -25.54 -4.31 -20.25
C ASP A 29 -25.16 -5.79 -20.00
N VAL A 30 -26.17 -6.67 -19.87
CA VAL A 30 -25.96 -8.10 -19.64
C VAL A 30 -25.19 -8.75 -20.81
N ALA A 31 -25.38 -8.27 -22.02
CA ALA A 31 -24.70 -8.79 -23.22
C ALA A 31 -23.36 -8.10 -23.52
N GLU A 32 -23.03 -7.02 -22.80
CA GLU A 32 -21.77 -6.32 -22.98
C GLU A 32 -20.59 -7.17 -22.50
N PRO A 33 -19.49 -7.32 -23.29
CA PRO A 33 -18.33 -8.07 -22.83
C PRO A 33 -17.64 -7.36 -21.65
N SER A 34 -17.09 -8.14 -20.70
CA SER A 34 -16.24 -7.59 -19.67
C SER A 34 -14.96 -7.01 -20.27
N PHE A 35 -14.36 -6.04 -19.59
CA PHE A 35 -13.10 -5.46 -20.05
C PHE A 35 -11.90 -6.33 -19.67
N ASP A 36 -10.85 -6.23 -20.48
CA ASP A 36 -9.61 -6.96 -20.27
C ASP A 36 -8.87 -6.47 -19.01
N HIS A 37 -8.36 -7.40 -18.20
CA HIS A 37 -7.66 -7.09 -16.95
C HIS A 37 -6.42 -6.21 -17.16
N SER A 38 -5.71 -6.32 -18.31
CA SER A 38 -4.54 -5.48 -18.60
C SER A 38 -4.93 -4.03 -18.86
N SER A 39 -6.10 -3.81 -19.46
CA SER A 39 -6.67 -2.47 -19.63
C SER A 39 -7.07 -1.86 -18.31
N PHE A 40 -7.65 -2.66 -17.40
CA PHE A 40 -7.96 -2.22 -16.05
C PHE A 40 -6.68 -1.81 -15.29
N SER A 41 -5.64 -2.65 -15.31
CA SER A 41 -4.36 -2.38 -14.66
C SER A 41 -3.71 -1.09 -15.17
N ARG A 42 -3.67 -0.90 -16.50
CA ARG A 42 -3.11 0.31 -17.11
C ARG A 42 -3.89 1.57 -16.75
N ASN A 43 -5.21 1.52 -16.75
CA ASN A 43 -6.04 2.65 -16.38
C ASN A 43 -5.89 2.99 -14.90
N ARG A 44 -5.84 1.98 -14.02
CA ARG A 44 -5.55 2.20 -12.59
C ARG A 44 -4.19 2.87 -12.39
N ALA A 45 -3.14 2.40 -13.06
CA ALA A 45 -1.81 3.02 -12.98
C ALA A 45 -1.86 4.50 -13.38
N ARG A 46 -2.55 4.83 -14.48
CA ARG A 46 -2.74 6.23 -14.93
C ARG A 46 -3.50 7.08 -13.91
N LEU A 47 -4.55 6.54 -13.29
CA LEU A 47 -5.30 7.27 -12.25
C LEU A 47 -4.43 7.54 -11.01
N LEU A 48 -3.56 6.60 -10.64
CA LEU A 48 -2.61 6.77 -9.53
C LEU A 48 -1.52 7.79 -9.88
N GLU A 49 -0.99 7.76 -11.11
CA GLU A 49 0.02 8.71 -11.59
C GLU A 49 -0.49 10.17 -11.56
N HIS A 50 -1.78 10.37 -11.79
CA HIS A 50 -2.42 11.69 -11.76
C HIS A 50 -3.08 12.03 -10.41
N ASP A 51 -2.77 11.29 -9.36
CA ASP A 51 -3.27 11.48 -7.99
C ASP A 51 -4.82 11.53 -7.85
N VAL A 52 -5.52 10.93 -8.80
CA VAL A 52 -6.99 10.95 -8.84
C VAL A 52 -7.61 10.25 -7.63
N ALA A 53 -6.94 9.23 -7.09
CA ALA A 53 -7.42 8.52 -5.91
C ALA A 53 -7.44 9.41 -4.66
N HIS A 54 -6.40 10.22 -4.46
CA HIS A 54 -6.32 11.18 -3.36
C HIS A 54 -7.34 12.32 -3.54
N GLU A 55 -7.46 12.88 -4.75
CA GLU A 55 -8.45 13.90 -5.03
C GLU A 55 -9.88 13.40 -4.79
N PHE A 56 -10.19 12.17 -5.23
CA PHE A 56 -11.48 11.54 -4.96
C PHE A 56 -11.74 11.40 -3.46
N PHE A 57 -10.78 10.88 -2.70
CA PHE A 57 -10.86 10.75 -1.25
C PHE A 57 -11.13 12.10 -0.58
N THR A 58 -10.37 13.12 -0.92
CA THR A 58 -10.52 14.48 -0.38
C THR A 58 -11.91 15.05 -0.67
N ARG A 59 -12.45 14.84 -1.86
CA ARG A 59 -13.81 15.28 -2.23
C ARG A 59 -14.89 14.54 -1.42
N VAL A 60 -14.72 13.24 -1.19
CA VAL A 60 -15.67 12.46 -0.35
C VAL A 60 -15.64 12.94 1.09
N VAL A 61 -14.46 13.20 1.66
CA VAL A 61 -14.32 13.76 3.02
C VAL A 61 -14.96 15.16 3.12
N ALA A 62 -14.74 16.01 2.11
CA ALA A 62 -15.38 17.33 2.06
C ALA A 62 -16.90 17.24 2.00
N GLN A 63 -17.45 16.31 1.22
CA GLN A 63 -18.89 16.06 1.15
C GLN A 63 -19.44 15.55 2.50
N ALA A 64 -18.77 14.62 3.16
CA ALA A 64 -19.14 14.13 4.49
C ALA A 64 -19.16 15.29 5.52
N ARG A 65 -18.17 16.19 5.45
CA ARG A 65 -18.11 17.39 6.30
C ARG A 65 -19.29 18.33 6.03
N ALA A 66 -19.61 18.60 4.77
CA ALA A 66 -20.74 19.43 4.39
C ALA A 66 -22.10 18.85 4.85
N MET A 67 -22.21 17.52 4.93
CA MET A 67 -23.37 16.80 5.43
C MET A 67 -23.39 16.67 6.97
N GLN A 68 -22.44 17.27 7.68
CA GLN A 68 -22.30 17.20 9.15
C GLN A 68 -22.10 15.76 9.68
N LEU A 69 -21.50 14.89 8.88
CA LEU A 69 -21.18 13.51 9.27
C LEU A 69 -19.82 13.40 9.97
N LEU A 70 -19.05 14.48 10.04
CA LEU A 70 -17.77 14.55 10.76
C LEU A 70 -17.93 15.34 12.05
N SER A 71 -17.41 14.78 13.14
CA SER A 71 -17.28 15.45 14.43
C SER A 71 -15.88 16.06 14.55
N ASP A 72 -15.77 17.19 15.23
CA ASP A 72 -14.49 17.85 15.51
C ASP A 72 -13.97 17.56 16.95
N GLU A 73 -14.60 16.60 17.66
CA GLU A 73 -14.35 16.42 19.10
C GLU A 73 -13.27 15.37 19.38
N HIS A 74 -13.32 14.22 18.71
CA HIS A 74 -12.44 13.09 19.01
C HIS A 74 -11.94 12.40 17.75
N PHE A 75 -10.63 12.19 17.71
CA PHE A 75 -9.94 11.51 16.61
C PHE A 75 -9.06 10.39 17.14
N THR A 76 -8.91 9.34 16.36
CA THR A 76 -7.95 8.26 16.62
C THR A 76 -6.97 8.20 15.46
N VAL A 77 -5.68 8.13 15.80
CA VAL A 77 -4.62 7.81 14.86
C VAL A 77 -4.23 6.35 15.04
N ASP A 78 -4.21 5.59 13.96
CA ASP A 78 -3.73 4.21 13.96
C ASP A 78 -2.65 4.04 12.90
N GLY A 79 -1.50 3.52 13.34
CA GLY A 79 -0.35 3.24 12.49
C GLY A 79 -0.14 1.75 12.28
N THR A 80 0.13 1.35 11.06
CA THR A 80 0.49 -0.04 10.74
C THR A 80 1.69 -0.12 9.80
N LEU A 81 2.47 -1.19 9.90
CA LEU A 81 3.54 -1.48 8.95
C LEU A 81 2.96 -2.24 7.77
N VAL A 82 3.12 -1.67 6.57
CA VAL A 82 2.78 -2.30 5.30
C VAL A 82 4.06 -2.85 4.67
N GLU A 83 4.09 -4.16 4.43
CA GLU A 83 5.25 -4.82 3.84
C GLU A 83 5.43 -4.34 2.39
N ALA A 84 6.63 -3.88 2.07
CA ALA A 84 6.99 -3.45 0.73
C ALA A 84 7.08 -4.65 -0.22
N TRP A 85 6.76 -4.43 -1.49
CA TRP A 85 6.96 -5.44 -2.54
C TRP A 85 8.44 -5.53 -2.94
N ALA A 86 9.30 -5.69 -1.93
CA ALA A 86 10.75 -5.74 -2.08
C ALA A 86 11.36 -6.86 -1.23
N SER A 87 12.17 -7.70 -1.85
CA SER A 87 12.88 -8.76 -1.13
C SER A 87 14.02 -8.17 -0.30
N LEU A 88 14.33 -8.76 0.86
CA LEU A 88 15.54 -8.45 1.63
C LEU A 88 16.84 -8.66 0.82
N LYS A 89 16.82 -9.41 -0.26
CA LYS A 89 17.96 -9.53 -1.21
C LYS A 89 18.23 -8.23 -1.96
N SER A 90 17.21 -7.37 -2.14
CA SER A 90 17.36 -6.04 -2.74
C SER A 90 17.99 -5.01 -1.79
N PHE A 91 18.06 -5.32 -0.48
CA PHE A 91 18.57 -4.42 0.55
C PHE A 91 20.11 -4.43 0.54
N LYS A 92 20.70 -3.53 -0.22
CA LYS A 92 22.13 -3.43 -0.50
C LYS A 92 22.76 -2.18 0.10
N ARG A 93 24.08 -2.17 0.26
CA ARG A 93 24.82 -0.99 0.73
C ARG A 93 24.63 0.18 -0.22
N LYS A 94 24.45 1.37 0.34
CA LYS A 94 24.29 2.62 -0.41
C LYS A 94 25.56 3.03 -1.17
N ASP A 95 26.72 2.64 -0.65
CA ASP A 95 28.07 2.91 -1.18
C ASP A 95 28.62 1.77 -2.07
N ALA A 96 27.89 0.68 -2.21
CA ALA A 96 28.29 -0.41 -3.11
C ALA A 96 27.98 -0.04 -4.56
N GLY A 97 29.04 0.11 -5.37
CA GLY A 97 28.93 0.15 -6.83
C GLY A 97 28.22 -1.12 -7.38
N PRO A 98 27.95 -1.20 -8.69
CA PRO A 98 27.31 -2.37 -9.30
C PRO A 98 28.13 -3.62 -9.01
N SER A 99 27.76 -4.37 -7.98
CA SER A 99 28.39 -5.62 -7.63
C SER A 99 27.73 -6.77 -8.38
N ALA A 100 28.54 -7.74 -8.83
CA ALA A 100 28.03 -9.00 -9.33
C ALA A 100 27.02 -9.62 -8.36
N PRO A 101 26.00 -10.37 -8.86
CA PRO A 101 25.03 -11.01 -7.97
C PRO A 101 25.79 -11.90 -6.97
N PRO A 102 25.52 -11.78 -5.67
CA PRO A 102 26.18 -12.64 -4.69
C PRO A 102 25.77 -14.09 -4.96
N ASP A 103 26.77 -14.95 -5.04
CA ASP A 103 26.62 -16.41 -5.13
C ASP A 103 26.22 -16.96 -3.74
N ASP A 104 25.02 -16.57 -3.28
CA ASP A 104 24.59 -16.87 -1.93
C ASP A 104 23.26 -17.61 -1.88
N ARG A 105 23.29 -18.77 -1.23
CA ARG A 105 22.15 -19.67 -0.99
C ARG A 105 21.47 -19.46 0.37
N GLY A 106 21.90 -18.48 1.17
CA GLY A 106 21.42 -18.29 2.54
C GLY A 106 20.13 -17.50 2.66
N ASN A 107 19.43 -17.67 3.80
CA ASN A 107 18.31 -16.84 4.18
C ASN A 107 18.78 -15.42 4.52
N PRO A 108 18.17 -14.35 3.95
CA PRO A 108 18.53 -12.99 4.28
C PRO A 108 18.15 -12.69 5.72
N THR A 109 19.12 -12.59 6.58
CA THR A 109 18.95 -12.17 7.98
C THR A 109 19.48 -10.75 8.17
N VAL A 110 19.17 -10.13 9.33
CA VAL A 110 19.71 -8.82 9.72
C VAL A 110 21.24 -8.85 9.83
N ASN A 111 21.82 -10.02 10.05
CA ASN A 111 23.27 -10.26 10.15
C ASN A 111 23.68 -11.25 9.06
N PHE A 112 23.77 -10.78 7.84
CA PHE A 112 24.09 -11.59 6.68
C PHE A 112 25.61 -11.57 6.42
N HIS A 113 26.27 -12.70 6.37
CA HIS A 113 27.73 -12.83 6.26
C HIS A 113 28.52 -12.01 7.30
N GLY A 114 28.03 -11.89 8.53
CA GLY A 114 28.69 -11.10 9.58
C GLY A 114 28.49 -9.58 9.46
N GLU A 115 27.71 -9.11 8.47
CA GLU A 115 27.44 -7.69 8.29
C GLU A 115 26.07 -7.33 8.87
N ARG A 116 26.06 -6.37 9.79
CA ARG A 116 24.83 -5.83 10.37
C ARG A 116 24.19 -4.82 9.39
N ARG A 117 23.08 -5.18 8.80
CA ARG A 117 22.31 -4.32 7.89
C ARG A 117 21.45 -3.32 8.69
N SER A 118 21.48 -2.07 8.27
CA SER A 118 20.67 -0.99 8.88
C SER A 118 20.21 0.00 7.81
N ASN A 119 19.16 0.76 8.09
CA ASN A 119 18.64 1.80 7.20
C ASN A 119 19.66 2.94 6.95
N ALA A 120 20.63 3.13 7.87
CA ALA A 120 21.71 4.09 7.67
C ALA A 120 22.67 3.69 6.56
N THR A 121 23.00 2.39 6.48
CA THR A 121 24.04 1.85 5.60
C THR A 121 23.50 1.17 4.33
N HIS A 122 22.24 0.72 4.36
CA HIS A 122 21.61 -0.05 3.29
C HIS A 122 20.31 0.60 2.82
N GLN A 123 19.94 0.29 1.57
CA GLN A 123 18.71 0.70 0.94
C GLN A 123 18.25 -0.39 -0.03
N SER A 124 16.93 -0.55 -0.18
CA SER A 124 16.40 -1.44 -1.20
C SER A 124 16.62 -0.86 -2.60
N THR A 125 17.10 -1.68 -3.52
CA THR A 125 17.24 -1.32 -4.94
C THR A 125 15.93 -1.46 -5.70
N THR A 126 14.96 -2.20 -5.17
CA THR A 126 13.64 -2.38 -5.77
C THR A 126 12.66 -1.30 -5.31
N ASP A 127 12.72 -0.94 -4.03
CA ASP A 127 11.88 0.09 -3.42
C ASP A 127 12.75 0.96 -2.49
N PRO A 128 13.32 2.06 -2.98
CA PRO A 128 14.26 2.90 -2.24
C PRO A 128 13.64 3.60 -1.01
N GLU A 129 12.35 3.74 -0.95
CA GLU A 129 11.65 4.39 0.19
C GLU A 129 11.34 3.40 1.31
N ALA A 130 11.27 2.10 1.02
CA ALA A 130 11.06 1.07 2.03
C ALA A 130 12.19 1.05 3.06
N ARG A 131 11.83 0.89 4.32
CA ARG A 131 12.76 0.82 5.45
C ARG A 131 12.69 -0.53 6.14
N LEU A 132 13.83 -0.97 6.65
CA LEU A 132 13.90 -2.16 7.48
C LEU A 132 13.26 -1.85 8.84
N ALA A 133 12.11 -2.44 9.11
CA ALA A 133 11.33 -2.20 10.31
C ALA A 133 10.90 -3.52 10.97
N LYS A 134 10.59 -3.46 12.28
CA LYS A 134 10.08 -4.57 13.08
C LYS A 134 8.79 -4.13 13.76
N LYS A 135 7.78 -4.98 13.77
CA LYS A 135 6.51 -4.72 14.48
C LYS A 135 6.65 -4.83 16.02
N GLY A 136 7.81 -5.25 16.51
CA GLY A 136 8.07 -5.37 17.96
C GLY A 136 9.34 -6.15 18.26
N ALA A 137 9.71 -6.21 19.53
CA ALA A 137 10.86 -6.99 19.99
C ALA A 137 10.67 -8.49 19.67
N GLY A 138 11.71 -9.13 19.16
CA GLY A 138 11.68 -10.55 18.78
C GLY A 138 10.98 -10.87 17.46
N LYS A 139 10.39 -9.88 16.77
CA LYS A 139 9.83 -10.08 15.43
C LYS A 139 10.89 -9.93 14.35
N GLU A 140 10.67 -10.60 13.22
CA GLU A 140 11.50 -10.48 12.03
C GLU A 140 11.48 -9.05 11.50
N ALA A 141 12.63 -8.57 11.02
CA ALA A 141 12.73 -7.29 10.33
C ALA A 141 12.35 -7.47 8.86
N LYS A 142 11.47 -6.60 8.37
CA LYS A 142 11.00 -6.59 6.98
C LYS A 142 11.15 -5.22 6.38
N LEU A 143 11.24 -5.15 5.06
CA LEU A 143 11.16 -3.89 4.33
C LEU A 143 9.70 -3.44 4.33
N CYS A 144 9.44 -2.28 4.93
CA CYS A 144 8.09 -1.79 5.16
C CYS A 144 7.99 -0.28 4.90
N HIS A 145 6.75 0.15 4.71
CA HIS A 145 6.28 1.52 4.86
C HIS A 145 5.43 1.62 6.14
N SER A 146 5.32 2.81 6.70
CA SER A 146 4.35 3.14 7.75
C SER A 146 3.10 3.68 7.09
N ALA A 147 1.96 3.05 7.34
CA ALA A 147 0.66 3.55 6.92
C ALA A 147 -0.07 4.09 8.14
N ASN A 148 -0.46 5.36 8.10
CA ASN A 148 -1.11 6.07 9.19
C ASN A 148 -2.52 6.48 8.76
N ALA A 149 -3.51 6.18 9.59
CA ALA A 149 -4.91 6.50 9.34
C ALA A 149 -5.43 7.41 10.44
N LEU A 150 -6.02 8.55 10.08
CA LEU A 150 -6.74 9.44 10.99
C LEU A 150 -8.23 9.20 10.84
N MET A 151 -8.87 8.77 11.90
CA MET A 151 -10.28 8.43 11.92
C MET A 151 -11.05 9.31 12.91
N GLU A 152 -12.18 9.82 12.47
CA GLU A 152 -13.17 10.49 13.31
C GLU A 152 -13.99 9.43 14.07
N ASN A 153 -14.15 9.59 15.40
CA ASN A 153 -14.64 8.52 16.28
C ASN A 153 -16.16 8.42 16.40
N ARG A 154 -16.91 9.47 16.08
CA ARG A 154 -18.39 9.44 16.21
C ARG A 154 -19.03 8.53 15.18
N ASN A 155 -18.60 8.66 13.92
CA ASN A 155 -19.16 7.93 12.79
C ASN A 155 -18.17 6.91 12.18
N GLY A 156 -16.93 6.87 12.68
CA GLY A 156 -15.89 5.95 12.21
C GLY A 156 -15.41 6.28 10.80
N LEU A 157 -15.41 7.55 10.41
CA LEU A 157 -15.00 7.96 9.07
C LEU A 157 -13.51 8.24 9.00
N LEU A 158 -12.84 7.65 8.00
CA LEU A 158 -11.46 7.96 7.68
C LEU A 158 -11.38 9.37 7.10
N ILE A 159 -10.55 10.23 7.71
CA ILE A 159 -10.40 11.63 7.32
C ILE A 159 -9.10 11.84 6.54
N GLU A 160 -8.04 11.15 6.95
CA GLU A 160 -6.74 11.25 6.33
C GLU A 160 -6.04 9.89 6.35
N PHE A 161 -5.25 9.64 5.32
CA PHE A 161 -4.43 8.45 5.20
C PHE A 161 -3.10 8.81 4.56
N ALA A 162 -2.01 8.48 5.23
CA ALA A 162 -0.66 8.70 4.74
C ALA A 162 0.15 7.40 4.73
N VAL A 163 1.00 7.26 3.72
CA VAL A 163 2.00 6.19 3.64
C VAL A 163 3.38 6.84 3.58
N GLU A 164 4.22 6.52 4.56
CA GLU A 164 5.52 7.15 4.76
C GLU A 164 6.61 6.09 4.96
N PRO A 165 7.89 6.43 4.81
CA PRO A 165 8.97 5.53 5.17
C PRO A 165 8.88 5.10 6.64
N ALA A 166 9.02 3.81 6.93
CA ALA A 166 8.94 3.27 8.30
C ALA A 166 10.22 3.58 9.09
N ASP A 167 10.44 4.83 9.45
CA ASP A 167 11.62 5.32 10.19
C ASP A 167 11.41 5.35 11.73
N GLY A 168 10.22 5.07 12.20
CA GLY A 168 9.84 5.06 13.61
C GLY A 168 9.44 6.44 14.17
N TYR A 169 9.31 7.46 13.33
CA TYR A 169 8.93 8.82 13.73
C TYR A 169 7.56 9.24 13.22
N ALA A 170 6.95 8.47 12.35
CA ALA A 170 5.69 8.81 11.68
C ALA A 170 4.46 8.94 12.62
N GLU A 171 4.56 8.49 13.87
CA GLU A 171 3.50 8.59 14.88
C GLU A 171 3.66 9.79 15.82
N ARG A 172 4.61 10.72 15.57
CA ARG A 172 4.90 11.83 16.47
C ARG A 172 4.51 13.20 15.90
#